data_2c4121f58e2d49e8290c38494d840ff8
#
_entry.id   2c4121f58e2d49e8290c38494d840ff8
#
_cell.length_a   1.000
_cell.length_b   1.000
_cell.length_c   1.000
_cell.angle_alpha   90.00
_cell.angle_beta   90.00
_cell.angle_gamma   90.00
#
_symmetry.space_group_name_H-M   'P 1'
#
loop_
_entity.id
_entity.type
_entity.pdbx_description
1 polymer ?
#
loop_
_entity_poly.entity_id
_entity_poly.type
_entity_poly.pdbx_seq_one_letter_code
_entity_poly.pdbx_strand_id
1 'polypeptide(L)'
;MAESQKNQTEKENIVELKTNIYLLSIIGEVEGHESLGERTKATRYEHILPALARAEEDKSIDGLLILLNTVGGDVEAGLAIAEMIASMRKPAVSLVLGGGHSIGVPLAVAADYSLIVPSATMVCLLYTSRCV
;
A
#
# COMPACT_ATOMS: atom_id res chain seq x y z
N MET A 1 -18.36 35.75 31.41
CA MET A 1 -18.28 34.49 32.15
C MET A 1 -18.97 33.34 31.41
N ALA A 2 -20.12 33.49 30.81
CA ALA A 2 -20.83 32.40 30.09
C ALA A 2 -20.14 31.92 28.82
N GLU A 3 -19.49 32.79 28.06
CA GLU A 3 -18.74 32.41 26.83
C GLU A 3 -17.43 31.67 27.13
N SER A 4 -16.77 31.98 28.25
CA SER A 4 -15.54 31.31 28.64
C SER A 4 -15.77 29.86 29.11
N GLN A 5 -16.93 29.58 29.72
CA GLN A 5 -17.32 28.23 30.14
C GLN A 5 -17.79 27.35 28.96
N LYS A 6 -18.46 27.97 27.95
CA LYS A 6 -18.85 27.22 26.75
C LYS A 6 -17.67 26.76 25.91
N ASN A 7 -16.64 27.59 25.79
CA ASN A 7 -15.41 27.22 25.06
C ASN A 7 -14.56 26.14 25.79
N GLN A 8 -14.65 26.03 27.11
CA GLN A 8 -13.98 24.96 27.83
C GLN A 8 -14.70 23.61 27.70
N THR A 9 -16.03 23.60 27.72
CA THR A 9 -16.85 22.38 27.61
C THR A 9 -16.78 21.77 26.18
N GLU A 10 -16.63 22.60 25.15
CA GLU A 10 -16.44 22.11 23.77
C GLU A 10 -15.07 21.50 23.55
N LYS A 11 -14.02 21.96 24.24
CA LYS A 11 -12.67 21.37 24.16
C LYS A 11 -12.54 20.01 24.87
N GLU A 12 -13.32 19.75 25.87
CA GLU A 12 -13.27 18.49 26.64
C GLU A 12 -13.94 17.30 25.92
N ASN A 13 -14.75 17.56 24.88
CA ASN A 13 -15.44 16.53 24.10
C ASN A 13 -14.74 16.16 22.78
N ILE A 14 -13.62 16.80 22.44
CA ILE A 14 -12.84 16.47 21.25
C ILE A 14 -11.75 15.49 21.66
N VAL A 15 -12.01 14.20 21.45
CA VAL A 15 -10.95 13.19 21.50
C VAL A 15 -10.17 13.29 20.18
N GLU A 16 -9.01 13.93 20.23
CA GLU A 16 -8.09 13.97 19.08
C GLU A 16 -7.45 12.59 18.93
N LEU A 17 -8.00 11.77 18.05
CA LEU A 17 -7.42 10.49 17.67
C LEU A 17 -6.20 10.76 16.77
N LYS A 18 -5.01 10.66 17.32
CA LYS A 18 -3.77 10.66 16.54
C LYS A 18 -3.52 9.25 16.05
N THR A 19 -3.75 9.03 14.78
CA THR A 19 -3.40 7.79 14.09
C THR A 19 -2.16 8.02 13.23
N ASN A 20 -1.19 7.13 13.31
CA ASN A 20 0.00 7.15 12.48
C ASN A 20 -0.13 6.09 11.38
N ILE A 21 -0.45 6.54 10.19
CA ILE A 21 -0.56 5.69 9.01
C ILE A 21 0.73 5.74 8.21
N TYR A 22 1.31 4.58 7.95
CA TYR A 22 2.46 4.45 7.07
C TYR A 22 2.00 4.42 5.62
N LEU A 23 2.48 5.39 4.84
CA LEU A 23 2.17 5.47 3.42
C LEU A 23 3.24 4.73 2.61
N LEU A 24 2.83 3.68 1.90
CA LEU A 24 3.65 2.97 0.94
C LEU A 24 3.14 3.23 -0.47
N SER A 25 4.02 3.67 -1.37
CA SER A 25 3.68 3.92 -2.77
C SER A 25 4.33 2.88 -3.67
N ILE A 26 3.51 2.21 -4.49
CA ILE A 26 3.94 1.29 -5.55
C ILE A 26 3.55 1.92 -6.87
N ILE A 27 4.49 2.63 -7.47
CA ILE A 27 4.27 3.44 -8.66
C ILE A 27 5.27 3.05 -9.74
N GLY A 28 4.78 2.94 -10.97
CA GLY A 28 5.56 2.52 -12.10
C GLY A 28 5.66 1.00 -12.22
N GLU A 29 6.71 0.53 -12.85
CA GLU A 29 6.94 -0.90 -13.05
C GLU A 29 7.53 -1.57 -11.79
N VAL A 30 7.09 -2.75 -11.46
CA VAL A 30 7.67 -3.54 -10.35
C VAL A 30 8.98 -4.14 -10.83
N GLU A 31 10.08 -3.65 -10.27
CA GLU A 31 11.44 -4.11 -10.58
C GLU A 31 11.82 -5.29 -9.68
N GLY A 32 12.32 -6.35 -10.31
CA GLY A 32 12.81 -7.55 -9.64
C GLY A 32 14.33 -7.60 -9.56
N HIS A 33 14.92 -8.73 -10.01
CA HIS A 33 16.36 -8.94 -9.98
C HIS A 33 17.13 -8.18 -11.07
N GLU A 34 16.44 -7.80 -12.15
CA GLU A 34 17.02 -7.01 -13.22
C GLU A 34 16.67 -5.53 -13.02
N SER A 35 17.67 -4.67 -13.07
CA SER A 35 17.46 -3.23 -12.99
C SER A 35 16.86 -2.69 -14.27
N LEU A 36 15.72 -2.03 -14.15
CA LEU A 36 15.14 -1.26 -15.24
C LEU A 36 15.93 0.03 -15.48
N GLY A 37 16.08 0.44 -16.74
CA GLY A 37 16.87 1.60 -17.08
C GLY A 37 16.38 2.91 -16.42
N GLU A 38 17.25 3.90 -16.31
CA GLU A 38 17.00 5.19 -15.64
C GLU A 38 15.77 5.97 -16.15
N ARG A 39 15.27 5.64 -17.35
CA ARG A 39 14.10 6.26 -17.95
C ARG A 39 12.77 5.63 -17.50
N THR A 40 12.82 4.49 -16.82
CA THR A 40 11.64 3.77 -16.35
C THR A 40 11.40 4.09 -14.88
N LYS A 41 10.20 4.58 -14.58
CA LYS A 41 9.78 4.68 -13.18
C LYS A 41 9.53 3.27 -12.66
N ALA A 42 10.20 2.90 -11.60
CA ALA A 42 10.16 1.57 -11.04
C ALA A 42 10.01 1.61 -9.52
N THR A 43 9.32 0.58 -9.02
CA THR A 43 9.28 0.25 -7.60
C THR A 43 10.15 -0.97 -7.38
N ARG A 44 11.19 -0.83 -6.56
CA ARG A 44 12.18 -1.88 -6.30
C ARG A 44 11.77 -2.71 -5.09
N TYR A 45 11.54 -3.99 -5.31
CA TYR A 45 11.06 -4.89 -4.26
C TYR A 45 12.05 -5.02 -3.08
N GLU A 46 13.36 -4.96 -3.33
CA GLU A 46 14.38 -4.98 -2.29
C GLU A 46 14.34 -3.76 -1.36
N HIS A 47 13.67 -2.68 -1.76
CA HIS A 47 13.41 -1.53 -0.90
C HIS A 47 12.07 -1.66 -0.18
N ILE A 48 11.08 -2.27 -0.83
CA ILE A 48 9.72 -2.42 -0.29
C ILE A 48 9.69 -3.44 0.84
N LEU A 49 10.31 -4.62 0.67
CA LEU A 49 10.26 -5.67 1.69
C LEU A 49 10.82 -5.22 3.04
N PRO A 50 12.02 -4.59 3.12
CA PRO A 50 12.52 -4.06 4.38
C PRO A 50 11.66 -2.91 4.95
N ALA A 51 11.05 -2.10 4.09
CA ALA A 51 10.16 -1.02 4.53
C ALA A 51 8.90 -1.58 5.20
N LEU A 52 8.30 -2.63 4.65
CA LEU A 52 7.17 -3.33 5.25
C LEU A 52 7.54 -3.98 6.57
N ALA A 53 8.70 -4.65 6.64
CA ALA A 53 9.20 -5.25 7.87
C ALA A 53 9.40 -4.21 8.98
N ARG A 54 10.00 -3.06 8.66
CA ARG A 54 10.16 -1.96 9.62
C ARG A 54 8.81 -1.40 10.06
N ALA A 55 7.88 -1.22 9.13
CA ALA A 55 6.54 -0.73 9.45
C ALA A 55 5.77 -1.69 10.38
N GLU A 56 5.93 -3.00 10.19
CA GLU A 56 5.32 -4.02 11.07
C GLU A 56 5.86 -3.95 12.50
N GLU A 57 7.17 -3.75 12.67
CA GLU A 57 7.83 -3.71 13.97
C GLU A 57 7.71 -2.35 14.68
N ASP A 58 7.45 -1.27 13.97
CA ASP A 58 7.35 0.08 14.53
C ASP A 58 6.04 0.27 15.29
N LYS A 59 6.14 0.31 16.62
CA LYS A 59 4.97 0.47 17.52
C LYS A 59 4.25 1.80 17.37
N SER A 60 4.87 2.80 16.75
CA SER A 60 4.23 4.09 16.48
C SER A 60 3.31 4.07 15.25
N ILE A 61 3.41 3.05 14.39
CA ILE A 61 2.59 2.90 13.20
C ILE A 61 1.35 2.06 13.53
N ASP A 62 0.17 2.62 13.27
CA ASP A 62 -1.11 1.98 13.56
C ASP A 62 -1.66 1.16 12.38
N GLY A 63 -1.26 1.49 11.17
CA GLY A 63 -1.70 0.79 9.95
C GLY A 63 -0.99 1.30 8.71
N LEU A 64 -1.30 0.69 7.57
CA LEU A 64 -0.70 1.01 6.28
C LEU A 64 -1.73 1.49 5.27
N LEU A 65 -1.36 2.50 4.50
CA LEU A 65 -2.05 2.87 3.26
C LEU A 65 -1.11 2.61 2.08
N ILE A 66 -1.51 1.74 1.19
CA ILE A 66 -0.73 1.32 0.03
C ILE A 66 -1.34 1.98 -1.20
N LEU A 67 -0.63 2.95 -1.78
CA LEU A 67 -1.02 3.58 -3.04
C LEU A 67 -0.47 2.78 -4.21
N LEU A 68 -1.34 2.44 -5.14
CA LEU A 68 -1.01 1.64 -6.32
C LEU A 68 -1.30 2.44 -7.60
N ASN A 69 -0.26 2.60 -8.41
CA ASN A 69 -0.37 3.04 -9.80
C ASN A 69 0.73 2.34 -10.60
N THR A 70 0.47 1.11 -11.01
CA THR A 70 1.46 0.24 -11.63
C THR A 70 0.91 -0.44 -12.87
N VAL A 71 1.76 -0.62 -13.85
CA VAL A 71 1.52 -1.45 -15.05
C VAL A 71 1.82 -2.94 -14.80
N GLY A 72 2.32 -3.28 -13.61
CA GLY A 72 2.83 -4.59 -13.29
C GLY A 72 4.36 -4.64 -13.35
N GLY A 73 4.90 -5.77 -13.72
CA GLY A 73 6.35 -5.97 -13.85
C GLY A 73 6.77 -7.38 -13.45
N ASP A 74 7.85 -7.48 -12.71
CA ASP A 74 8.39 -8.77 -12.26
C ASP A 74 7.40 -9.51 -11.35
N VAL A 75 7.04 -10.74 -11.76
CA VAL A 75 6.01 -11.54 -11.09
C VAL A 75 6.48 -12.02 -9.72
N GLU A 76 7.72 -12.51 -9.62
CA GLU A 76 8.25 -13.01 -8.34
C GLU A 76 8.38 -11.88 -7.32
N ALA A 77 8.88 -10.73 -7.74
CA ALA A 77 8.99 -9.55 -6.89
C ALA A 77 7.60 -9.06 -6.44
N GLY A 78 6.65 -8.98 -7.34
CA GLY A 78 5.28 -8.57 -7.03
C GLY A 78 4.58 -9.53 -6.08
N LEU A 79 4.72 -10.84 -6.27
CA LEU A 79 4.18 -11.84 -5.36
C LEU A 79 4.85 -11.78 -3.98
N ALA A 80 6.16 -11.60 -3.91
CA ALA A 80 6.86 -11.44 -2.63
C ALA A 80 6.34 -10.25 -1.83
N ILE A 81 6.10 -9.12 -2.49
CA ILE A 81 5.50 -7.94 -1.85
C ILE A 81 4.06 -8.24 -1.41
N ALA A 82 3.25 -8.85 -2.27
CA ALA A 82 1.85 -9.18 -1.95
C ALA A 82 1.74 -10.14 -0.76
N GLU A 83 2.56 -11.19 -0.73
CA GLU A 83 2.59 -12.13 0.40
C GLU A 83 3.09 -11.48 1.69
N MET A 84 4.06 -10.57 1.59
CA MET A 84 4.51 -9.80 2.74
C MET A 84 3.40 -8.93 3.30
N ILE A 85 2.66 -8.20 2.45
CA ILE A 85 1.50 -7.40 2.88
C ILE A 85 0.45 -8.28 3.54
N ALA A 86 0.09 -9.40 2.91
CA ALA A 86 -0.92 -10.33 3.42
C ALA A 86 -0.52 -10.97 4.77
N SER A 87 0.77 -11.09 5.06
CA SER A 87 1.27 -11.66 6.31
C SER A 87 1.33 -10.67 7.47
N MET A 88 1.14 -9.38 7.23
CA MET A 88 1.23 -8.34 8.25
C MET A 88 0.07 -8.44 9.24
N ARG A 89 0.35 -8.15 10.51
CA ARG A 89 -0.65 -8.07 11.59
C ARG A 89 -1.32 -6.70 11.66
N LYS A 90 -0.59 -5.67 11.21
CA LYS A 90 -1.14 -4.31 11.15
C LYS A 90 -2.17 -4.20 10.04
N PRO A 91 -3.27 -3.48 10.28
CA PRO A 91 -4.28 -3.28 9.24
C PRO A 91 -3.69 -2.55 8.03
N ALA A 92 -4.00 -3.04 6.86
CA ALA A 92 -3.56 -2.48 5.59
C ALA A 92 -4.75 -2.19 4.67
N VAL A 93 -4.70 -1.03 4.03
CA VAL A 93 -5.66 -0.63 3.01
C VAL A 93 -4.89 -0.33 1.73
N SER A 94 -5.32 -0.87 0.62
CA SER A 94 -4.81 -0.51 -0.70
C SER A 94 -5.75 0.47 -1.40
N LEU A 95 -5.18 1.40 -2.13
CA LEU A 95 -5.90 2.36 -2.96
C LEU A 95 -5.29 2.39 -4.36
N VAL A 96 -6.05 1.90 -5.34
CA VAL A 96 -5.65 1.92 -6.74
C VAL A 96 -6.01 3.26 -7.36
N LEU A 97 -4.98 4.00 -7.77
CA LEU A 97 -5.05 5.30 -8.43
C LEU A 97 -4.45 5.17 -9.83
N GLY A 98 -5.24 5.32 -10.87
CA GLY A 98 -4.79 5.16 -12.26
C GLY A 98 -4.82 3.71 -12.73
N GLY A 99 -3.78 2.92 -12.46
CA GLY A 99 -3.71 1.54 -12.91
C GLY A 99 -3.24 0.56 -11.83
N GLY A 100 -3.83 -0.64 -11.82
CA GLY A 100 -3.37 -1.78 -11.04
C GLY A 100 -3.33 -3.02 -11.92
N HIS A 101 -2.39 -3.05 -12.91
CA HIS A 101 -2.39 -4.04 -13.97
C HIS A 101 -1.47 -5.21 -13.66
N SER A 102 -1.79 -6.38 -14.24
CA SER A 102 -0.99 -7.60 -14.15
C SER A 102 -0.70 -7.95 -12.67
N ILE A 103 0.57 -8.04 -12.27
CA ILE A 103 0.96 -8.31 -10.88
C ILE A 103 0.51 -7.21 -9.88
N GLY A 104 0.07 -6.05 -10.37
CA GLY A 104 -0.56 -5.01 -9.55
C GLY A 104 -1.89 -5.46 -8.93
N VAL A 105 -2.59 -6.42 -9.53
CA VAL A 105 -3.84 -6.95 -8.98
C VAL A 105 -3.62 -7.73 -7.69
N PRO A 106 -2.73 -8.73 -7.60
CA PRO A 106 -2.38 -9.36 -6.33
C PRO A 106 -1.89 -8.37 -5.28
N LEU A 107 -1.10 -7.36 -5.66
CA LEU A 107 -0.67 -6.31 -4.74
C LEU A 107 -1.84 -5.54 -4.14
N ALA A 108 -2.84 -5.22 -4.95
CA ALA A 108 -4.03 -4.52 -4.47
C ALA A 108 -4.87 -5.36 -3.51
N VAL A 109 -5.08 -6.64 -3.82
CA VAL A 109 -5.97 -7.52 -3.02
C VAL A 109 -5.27 -8.18 -1.83
N ALA A 110 -3.97 -7.99 -1.67
CA ALA A 110 -3.21 -8.49 -0.52
C ALA A 110 -3.52 -7.73 0.78
N ALA A 111 -3.99 -6.49 0.70
CA ALA A 111 -4.40 -5.69 1.85
C ALA A 111 -5.73 -6.20 2.43
N ASP A 112 -6.03 -5.84 3.69
CA ASP A 112 -7.31 -6.19 4.34
C ASP A 112 -8.51 -5.57 3.64
N TYR A 113 -8.34 -4.35 3.11
CA TYR A 113 -9.33 -3.65 2.29
C TYR A 113 -8.67 -3.10 1.03
N SER A 114 -9.36 -3.28 -0.09
CA SER A 114 -8.91 -2.79 -1.40
C SER A 114 -9.91 -1.80 -1.96
N LEU A 115 -9.44 -0.62 -2.29
CA LEU A 115 -10.23 0.46 -2.87
C LEU A 115 -9.70 0.79 -4.27
N ILE A 116 -10.61 1.08 -5.17
CA ILE A 116 -10.30 1.55 -6.53
C ILE A 116 -11.08 2.83 -6.80
N VAL A 117 -10.39 3.86 -7.26
CA VAL A 117 -11.07 5.11 -7.64
C VAL A 117 -11.83 4.93 -8.97
N PRO A 118 -12.91 5.69 -9.22
CA PRO A 118 -13.75 5.49 -10.42
C PRO A 118 -13.02 5.60 -11.75
N SER A 119 -11.93 6.36 -11.82
CA SER A 119 -11.11 6.52 -13.02
C SER A 119 -10.01 5.48 -13.18
N ALA A 120 -9.76 4.67 -12.16
CA ALA A 120 -8.72 3.65 -12.20
C ALA A 120 -9.19 2.39 -12.92
N THR A 121 -8.23 1.67 -13.47
CA THR A 121 -8.46 0.40 -14.17
C THR A 121 -7.59 -0.70 -13.58
N MET A 122 -8.11 -1.92 -13.57
CA MET A 122 -7.39 -3.12 -13.18
C MET A 122 -7.58 -4.20 -14.22
N VAL A 123 -6.48 -4.74 -14.72
CA VAL A 123 -6.50 -5.86 -15.69
C VAL A 123 -5.52 -6.92 -15.22
N CYS A 124 -6.03 -8.11 -14.94
CA CYS A 124 -5.23 -9.25 -14.53
C CYS A 124 -5.22 -10.29 -15.64
N LEU A 125 -4.05 -10.50 -16.25
CA LEU A 125 -3.76 -11.62 -17.13
C LEU A 125 -2.64 -12.43 -16.47
N LEU A 126 -3.00 -13.30 -15.53
CA LEU A 126 -2.06 -14.24 -14.92
C LEU A 126 -2.08 -15.53 -15.74
N TYR A 127 -1.07 -15.69 -16.59
CA TYR A 127 -0.75 -17.01 -17.13
C TYR A 127 -0.01 -17.76 -16.03
N THR A 128 -0.63 -18.76 -15.45
CA THR A 128 0.04 -19.66 -14.54
C THR A 128 1.01 -20.53 -15.33
N SER A 129 2.28 -20.20 -15.29
CA SER A 129 3.36 -21.07 -15.80
C SER A 129 3.77 -22.13 -14.75
N ARG A 130 2.82 -22.75 -14.07
CA ARG A 130 3.11 -23.95 -13.34
C ARG A 130 3.20 -25.08 -14.35
N CYS A 131 4.45 -25.45 -14.71
CA CYS A 131 4.70 -26.78 -15.25
C CYS A 131 4.30 -27.80 -14.18
N VAL A 132 3.33 -28.62 -14.51
CA VAL A 132 2.97 -29.83 -13.77
C VAL A 132 4.01 -30.88 -14.10
#